data_b232357c8816a648fa5dc9b5e4e09eaa
#
_entry.id   b232357c8816a648fa5dc9b5e4e09eaa
#
_cell.length_a   1.000
_cell.length_b   1.000
_cell.length_c   1.000
_cell.angle_alpha   90.00
_cell.angle_beta   90.00
_cell.angle_gamma   90.00
#
_symmetry.space_group_name_H-M   'P 1'
#
loop_
_entity.id
_entity.type
_entity.pdbx_description
1 polymer ?
#
loop_
_entity_poly.entity_id
_entity_poly.type
_entity_poly.pdbx_seq_one_letter_code
_entity_poly.pdbx_strand_id
1 'polypeptide(L)'
;TLDLELQKTVEQAAESIRTGAVVVLDVPTGEVRAVYSAPADYYNRALSAYAVGSVFKLIVTAAALEADLQPVYTCKGEIKVGDTVYRCQNGRVHGRQTMEQALAHSCNCYFVQLAQKLGAGRLYQMGLDFGFGTPIALYKDFQSAAGRLPSLSVLASPGQLALLGFGQGKLTDTPLHFARCVAAIAGGGVYCSPDLTGKATAKPRRVMQAGHAKTLLAYMRTVVAAGTGSGADYRGRSAGKTATAQPG
;
A
#
# COMPACT_ATOMS: atom_id res chain seq x y z
N THR A 1 18.40 11.60 -7.21
CA THR A 1 18.66 12.85 -6.46
C THR A 1 17.40 13.70 -6.37
N LEU A 2 17.27 14.47 -5.30
CA LEU A 2 16.17 15.42 -5.15
C LEU A 2 16.14 16.39 -6.35
N ASP A 3 14.96 16.64 -6.85
CA ASP A 3 14.68 17.57 -7.95
C ASP A 3 14.14 18.87 -7.34
N LEU A 4 14.91 19.95 -7.43
CA LEU A 4 14.60 21.20 -6.75
C LEU A 4 13.30 21.84 -7.26
N GLU A 5 13.02 21.77 -8.55
CA GLU A 5 11.79 22.35 -9.12
C GLU A 5 10.56 21.53 -8.73
N LEU A 6 10.70 20.18 -8.74
CA LEU A 6 9.64 19.31 -8.27
C LEU A 6 9.42 19.45 -6.76
N GLN A 7 10.50 19.61 -5.96
CA GLN A 7 10.40 19.85 -4.51
C GLN A 7 9.58 21.11 -4.22
N LYS A 8 9.88 22.25 -4.88
CA LYS A 8 9.11 23.49 -4.75
C LYS A 8 7.63 23.31 -5.14
N THR A 9 7.38 22.57 -6.22
CA THR A 9 6.02 22.27 -6.68
C THR A 9 5.26 21.45 -5.62
N VAL A 10 5.90 20.44 -5.03
CA VAL A 10 5.32 19.62 -3.96
C VAL A 10 5.04 20.44 -2.71
N GLU A 11 5.96 21.32 -2.30
CA GLU A 11 5.78 22.19 -1.14
C GLU A 11 4.58 23.12 -1.33
N GLN A 12 4.45 23.76 -2.51
CA GLN A 12 3.31 24.60 -2.84
C GLN A 12 1.98 23.80 -2.87
N ALA A 13 1.97 22.62 -3.50
CA ALA A 13 0.77 21.79 -3.57
C ALA A 13 0.35 21.24 -2.21
N ALA A 14 1.30 21.05 -1.30
CA ALA A 14 1.08 20.49 0.04
C ALA A 14 0.89 21.57 1.14
N GLU A 15 0.88 22.85 0.81
CA GLU A 15 0.81 23.98 1.75
C GLU A 15 -0.37 23.87 2.74
N SER A 16 -1.49 23.33 2.28
CA SER A 16 -2.68 23.12 3.13
C SER A 16 -2.58 21.95 4.09
N ILE A 17 -1.58 21.06 3.96
CA ILE A 17 -1.38 19.90 4.81
C ILE A 17 -0.78 20.35 6.15
N ARG A 18 -1.60 20.38 7.20
CA ARG A 18 -1.14 20.75 8.55
C ARG A 18 -0.27 19.66 9.20
N THR A 19 -0.63 18.39 9.00
CA THR A 19 0.11 17.25 9.52
C THR A 19 0.08 16.12 8.49
N GLY A 20 1.24 15.72 8.01
CA GLY A 20 1.34 14.67 7.00
C GLY A 20 2.66 14.66 6.26
N ALA A 21 2.75 13.83 5.24
CA ALA A 21 3.91 13.75 4.36
C ALA A 21 3.50 13.49 2.92
N VAL A 22 4.33 13.96 1.98
CA VAL A 22 4.29 13.62 0.56
C VAL A 22 5.65 13.04 0.17
N VAL A 23 5.65 11.95 -0.57
CA VAL A 23 6.86 11.32 -1.10
C VAL A 23 6.67 11.10 -2.60
N VAL A 24 7.64 11.55 -3.39
CA VAL A 24 7.67 11.37 -4.84
C VAL A 24 8.91 10.57 -5.21
N LEU A 25 8.70 9.45 -5.89
CA LEU A 25 9.74 8.55 -6.37
C LEU A 25 9.74 8.49 -7.89
N ASP A 26 10.94 8.36 -8.45
CA ASP A 26 11.10 7.94 -9.84
C ASP A 26 10.93 6.42 -9.93
N VAL A 27 9.99 5.95 -10.76
CA VAL A 27 9.63 4.51 -10.82
C VAL A 27 10.78 3.65 -11.33
N PRO A 28 11.47 4.00 -12.44
CA PRO A 28 12.55 3.17 -12.98
C PRO A 28 13.77 3.04 -12.08
N THR A 29 14.13 4.10 -11.36
CA THR A 29 15.37 4.16 -10.59
C THR A 29 15.19 3.97 -9.09
N GLY A 30 13.97 4.23 -8.56
CA GLY A 30 13.71 4.32 -7.13
C GLY A 30 14.23 5.60 -6.48
N GLU A 31 14.78 6.55 -7.25
CA GLU A 31 15.27 7.82 -6.71
C GLU A 31 14.16 8.61 -6.03
N VAL A 32 14.46 9.15 -4.86
CA VAL A 32 13.59 10.09 -4.17
C VAL A 32 13.71 11.45 -4.85
N ARG A 33 12.66 11.90 -5.51
CA ARG A 33 12.61 13.14 -6.28
C ARG A 33 12.15 14.33 -5.45
N ALA A 34 11.19 14.11 -4.55
CA ALA A 34 10.75 15.11 -3.59
C ALA A 34 10.21 14.47 -2.32
N VAL A 35 10.37 15.15 -1.18
CA VAL A 35 9.82 14.76 0.13
C VAL A 35 9.30 16.00 0.85
N TYR A 36 8.07 15.91 1.35
CA TYR A 36 7.48 16.93 2.20
C TYR A 36 7.04 16.32 3.53
N SER A 37 7.24 17.03 4.64
CA SER A 37 6.76 16.64 5.98
C SER A 37 6.25 17.87 6.71
N ALA A 38 5.01 17.85 7.18
CA ALA A 38 4.39 18.92 7.94
C ALA A 38 3.92 18.44 9.32
N PRO A 39 4.00 19.27 10.37
CA PRO A 39 4.69 20.57 10.41
C PRO A 39 6.21 20.43 10.23
N ALA A 40 6.88 21.53 9.93
CA ALA A 40 8.34 21.60 9.87
C ALA A 40 8.93 21.56 11.29
N ASP A 41 9.12 20.35 11.81
CA ASP A 41 9.69 20.05 13.11
C ASP A 41 10.81 19.00 12.98
N TYR A 42 11.34 18.50 14.10
CA TYR A 42 12.38 17.46 14.08
C TYR A 42 11.88 16.07 13.69
N TYR A 43 10.55 15.92 13.49
CA TYR A 43 9.93 14.64 13.21
C TYR A 43 9.59 14.50 11.72
N ASN A 44 10.35 13.68 10.99
CA ASN A 44 10.09 13.45 9.58
C ASN A 44 9.01 12.38 9.40
N ARG A 45 7.81 12.82 9.04
CA ARG A 45 6.63 11.96 8.85
C ARG A 45 6.72 11.04 7.63
N ALA A 46 7.53 11.38 6.64
CA ALA A 46 7.76 10.50 5.50
C ALA A 46 8.53 9.23 5.87
N LEU A 47 9.34 9.30 6.95
CA LEU A 47 10.22 8.23 7.42
C LEU A 47 9.69 7.53 8.68
N SER A 48 8.58 7.98 9.23
CA SER A 48 7.98 7.45 10.46
C SER A 48 6.89 6.46 10.15
N ALA A 49 6.70 5.46 11.02
CA ALA A 49 5.74 4.38 10.80
C ALA A 49 4.34 4.73 11.32
N TYR A 50 3.34 4.47 10.50
CA TYR A 50 1.91 4.70 10.78
C TYR A 50 1.09 3.46 10.44
N ALA A 51 -0.15 3.41 10.93
CA ALA A 51 -1.13 2.41 10.50
C ALA A 51 -1.37 2.52 8.99
N VAL A 52 -1.27 1.40 8.28
CA VAL A 52 -1.26 1.36 6.80
C VAL A 52 -2.65 1.57 6.21
N GLY A 53 -3.65 0.93 6.78
CA GLY A 53 -5.01 0.99 6.25
C GLY A 53 -5.18 0.34 4.88
N SER A 54 -6.23 0.73 4.18
CA SER A 54 -6.70 0.09 2.94
C SER A 54 -5.71 0.09 1.77
N VAL A 55 -4.59 0.82 1.83
CA VAL A 55 -3.56 0.72 0.79
C VAL A 55 -2.87 -0.65 0.82
N PHE A 56 -2.83 -1.36 1.96
CA PHE A 56 -2.32 -2.73 2.04
C PHE A 56 -3.10 -3.73 1.17
N LYS A 57 -4.32 -3.43 0.78
CA LYS A 57 -5.09 -4.23 -0.18
C LYS A 57 -4.38 -4.41 -1.52
N LEU A 58 -3.46 -3.52 -1.88
CA LEU A 58 -2.57 -3.70 -3.04
C LEU A 58 -1.67 -4.93 -2.87
N ILE A 59 -1.10 -5.11 -1.68
CA ILE A 59 -0.23 -6.26 -1.38
C ILE A 59 -1.05 -7.56 -1.33
N VAL A 60 -2.25 -7.50 -0.76
CA VAL A 60 -3.19 -8.65 -0.75
C VAL A 60 -3.61 -9.03 -2.18
N THR A 61 -3.87 -8.03 -3.04
CA THR A 61 -4.19 -8.25 -4.46
C THR A 61 -2.99 -8.84 -5.21
N ALA A 62 -1.77 -8.34 -4.95
CA ALA A 62 -0.54 -8.90 -5.51
C ALA A 62 -0.38 -10.39 -5.14
N ALA A 63 -0.57 -10.73 -3.84
CA ALA A 63 -0.52 -12.11 -3.38
C ALA A 63 -1.58 -13.00 -4.06
N ALA A 64 -2.76 -12.47 -4.32
CA ALA A 64 -3.83 -13.21 -5.00
C ALA A 64 -3.49 -13.45 -6.49
N LEU A 65 -2.99 -12.44 -7.19
CA LEU A 65 -2.57 -12.56 -8.57
C LEU A 65 -1.41 -13.55 -8.72
N GLU A 66 -0.39 -13.50 -7.85
CA GLU A 66 0.73 -14.46 -7.85
C GLU A 66 0.30 -15.90 -7.51
N ALA A 67 -0.87 -16.07 -6.92
CA ALA A 67 -1.48 -17.37 -6.63
C ALA A 67 -2.55 -17.78 -7.64
N ASP A 68 -2.72 -17.05 -8.76
CA ASP A 68 -3.77 -17.23 -9.77
C ASP A 68 -5.20 -17.25 -9.17
N LEU A 69 -5.41 -16.51 -8.08
CA LEU A 69 -6.68 -16.42 -7.37
C LEU A 69 -7.39 -15.11 -7.71
N GLN A 70 -8.50 -15.21 -8.45
CA GLN A 70 -9.35 -14.07 -8.76
C GLN A 70 -10.83 -14.40 -8.45
N PRO A 71 -11.16 -14.65 -7.15
CA PRO A 71 -12.51 -15.03 -6.79
C PRO A 71 -13.51 -13.90 -6.98
N VAL A 72 -14.77 -14.27 -7.08
CA VAL A 72 -15.91 -13.35 -7.00
C VAL A 72 -16.61 -13.60 -5.68
N TYR A 73 -16.74 -12.54 -4.88
CA TYR A 73 -17.42 -12.62 -3.58
C TYR A 73 -18.60 -11.66 -3.50
N THR A 74 -19.53 -11.98 -2.58
CA THR A 74 -20.66 -11.12 -2.27
C THR A 74 -20.44 -10.40 -0.94
N CYS A 75 -20.47 -9.08 -0.98
CA CYS A 75 -20.38 -8.22 0.20
C CYS A 75 -21.78 -7.83 0.67
N LYS A 76 -22.11 -8.17 1.91
CA LYS A 76 -23.37 -7.81 2.60
C LYS A 76 -23.19 -6.63 3.56
N GLY A 77 -22.07 -5.89 3.46
CA GLY A 77 -21.72 -4.78 4.36
C GLY A 77 -20.92 -5.22 5.59
N GLU A 78 -21.07 -6.47 6.00
CA GLU A 78 -20.32 -7.08 7.10
C GLU A 78 -19.97 -8.54 6.82
N ILE A 79 -19.00 -9.07 7.56
CA ILE A 79 -18.59 -10.48 7.54
C ILE A 79 -18.13 -10.90 8.94
N LYS A 80 -18.55 -12.09 9.39
CA LYS A 80 -18.12 -12.69 10.65
C LYS A 80 -16.96 -13.65 10.41
N VAL A 81 -15.88 -13.51 11.22
CA VAL A 81 -14.77 -14.45 11.27
C VAL A 81 -14.53 -14.80 12.74
N GLY A 82 -14.74 -16.07 13.08
CA GLY A 82 -14.85 -16.49 14.48
C GLY A 82 -16.02 -15.76 15.16
N ASP A 83 -15.76 -15.11 16.29
CA ASP A 83 -16.74 -14.32 17.02
C ASP A 83 -16.71 -12.82 16.68
N THR A 84 -15.81 -12.40 15.81
CA THR A 84 -15.63 -10.99 15.44
C THR A 84 -16.37 -10.67 14.13
N VAL A 85 -17.06 -9.53 14.11
CA VAL A 85 -17.72 -8.99 12.92
C VAL A 85 -16.90 -7.84 12.35
N TYR A 86 -16.51 -7.96 11.09
CA TYR A 86 -15.80 -6.93 10.34
C TYR A 86 -16.76 -6.24 9.38
N ARG A 87 -16.66 -4.91 9.26
CA ARG A 87 -17.59 -4.11 8.48
C ARG A 87 -16.90 -3.31 7.39
N CYS A 88 -17.57 -3.11 6.28
CA CYS A 88 -17.21 -2.07 5.34
C CYS A 88 -17.44 -0.68 5.94
N GLN A 89 -16.74 0.32 5.45
CA GLN A 89 -16.89 1.70 5.90
C GLN A 89 -18.37 2.11 5.82
N ASN A 90 -18.90 2.65 6.92
CA ASN A 90 -20.30 3.03 7.07
C ASN A 90 -21.31 1.89 6.78
N GLY A 91 -20.92 0.63 6.96
CA GLY A 91 -21.78 -0.53 6.70
C GLY A 91 -22.17 -0.73 5.24
N ARG A 92 -21.45 -0.12 4.28
CA ARG A 92 -21.82 -0.13 2.86
C ARG A 92 -21.87 -1.54 2.30
N VAL A 93 -23.00 -1.90 1.70
CA VAL A 93 -23.22 -3.15 0.97
C VAL A 93 -22.76 -2.95 -0.48
N HIS A 94 -21.79 -3.78 -0.94
CA HIS A 94 -21.26 -3.67 -2.30
C HIS A 94 -21.84 -4.74 -3.26
N GLY A 95 -22.54 -5.74 -2.72
CA GLY A 95 -23.07 -6.83 -3.53
C GLY A 95 -21.98 -7.77 -4.08
N ARG A 96 -22.31 -8.44 -5.19
CA ARG A 96 -21.40 -9.36 -5.89
C ARG A 96 -20.36 -8.56 -6.66
N GLN A 97 -19.08 -8.85 -6.45
CA GLN A 97 -17.97 -8.09 -7.07
C GLN A 97 -16.75 -8.96 -7.34
N THR A 98 -16.04 -8.60 -8.40
CA THR A 98 -14.71 -9.08 -8.74
C THR A 98 -13.66 -8.44 -7.85
N MET A 99 -12.40 -8.91 -7.93
CA MET A 99 -11.27 -8.33 -7.19
C MET A 99 -11.01 -6.87 -7.59
N GLU A 100 -11.11 -6.55 -8.87
CA GLU A 100 -10.98 -5.19 -9.39
C GLU A 100 -12.04 -4.25 -8.79
N GLN A 101 -13.31 -4.65 -8.85
CA GLN A 101 -14.42 -3.88 -8.26
C GLN A 101 -14.26 -3.72 -6.75
N ALA A 102 -13.84 -4.77 -6.05
CA ALA A 102 -13.61 -4.73 -4.62
C ALA A 102 -12.45 -3.79 -4.24
N LEU A 103 -11.40 -3.73 -5.06
CA LEU A 103 -10.30 -2.79 -4.88
C LEU A 103 -10.77 -1.35 -5.14
N ALA A 104 -11.56 -1.12 -6.19
CA ALA A 104 -12.14 0.18 -6.53
C ALA A 104 -13.04 0.73 -5.42
N HIS A 105 -13.90 -0.12 -4.87
CA HIS A 105 -14.79 0.22 -3.75
C HIS A 105 -14.10 0.18 -2.37
N SER A 106 -12.85 -0.27 -2.30
CA SER A 106 -12.13 -0.50 -1.04
C SER A 106 -12.89 -1.43 -0.06
N CYS A 107 -13.52 -2.49 -0.56
CA CYS A 107 -14.42 -3.38 0.17
C CYS A 107 -13.70 -4.23 1.23
N ASN A 108 -13.91 -3.98 2.52
CA ASN A 108 -13.29 -4.76 3.58
C ASN A 108 -13.75 -6.23 3.58
N CYS A 109 -15.05 -6.48 3.41
CA CYS A 109 -15.61 -7.84 3.43
C CYS A 109 -15.01 -8.73 2.34
N TYR A 110 -14.73 -8.18 1.15
CA TYR A 110 -14.07 -8.91 0.08
C TYR A 110 -12.65 -9.30 0.50
N PHE A 111 -11.88 -8.34 0.99
CA PHE A 111 -10.48 -8.55 1.35
C PHE A 111 -10.28 -9.42 2.60
N VAL A 112 -11.25 -9.44 3.52
CA VAL A 112 -11.30 -10.43 4.62
C VAL A 112 -11.44 -11.84 4.05
N GLN A 113 -12.39 -12.08 3.13
CA GLN A 113 -12.56 -13.39 2.49
C GLN A 113 -11.32 -13.81 1.70
N LEU A 114 -10.75 -12.89 0.94
CA LEU A 114 -9.54 -13.12 0.16
C LEU A 114 -8.34 -13.48 1.04
N ALA A 115 -8.16 -12.78 2.16
CA ALA A 115 -7.09 -13.06 3.12
C ALA A 115 -7.23 -14.46 3.74
N GLN A 116 -8.44 -14.86 4.14
CA GLN A 116 -8.71 -16.22 4.63
C GLN A 116 -8.40 -17.28 3.55
N LYS A 117 -8.74 -17.01 2.29
CA LYS A 117 -8.48 -17.92 1.16
C LYS A 117 -6.99 -18.05 0.85
N LEU A 118 -6.25 -16.95 0.91
CA LEU A 118 -4.79 -16.92 0.68
C LEU A 118 -4.02 -17.62 1.81
N GLY A 119 -4.47 -17.41 3.05
CA GLY A 119 -3.80 -17.90 4.25
C GLY A 119 -2.64 -17.02 4.70
N ALA A 120 -2.27 -17.20 5.97
CA ALA A 120 -1.23 -16.40 6.64
C ALA A 120 0.13 -16.46 5.95
N GLY A 121 0.54 -17.66 5.53
CA GLY A 121 1.87 -17.87 4.93
C GLY A 121 2.09 -17.06 3.67
N ARG A 122 1.13 -17.07 2.74
CA ARG A 122 1.24 -16.31 1.47
C ARG A 122 1.22 -14.81 1.69
N LEU A 123 0.34 -14.31 2.56
CA LEU A 123 0.29 -12.88 2.85
C LEU A 123 1.53 -12.39 3.58
N TYR A 124 2.03 -13.16 4.53
CA TYR A 124 3.28 -12.85 5.23
C TYR A 124 4.46 -12.82 4.28
N GLN A 125 4.61 -13.83 3.42
CA GLN A 125 5.70 -13.90 2.44
C GLN A 125 5.63 -12.73 1.46
N MET A 126 4.44 -12.42 0.92
CA MET A 126 4.26 -11.26 0.04
C MET A 126 4.63 -9.94 0.73
N GLY A 127 4.28 -9.79 2.01
CA GLY A 127 4.73 -8.64 2.80
C GLY A 127 6.25 -8.55 2.89
N LEU A 128 6.93 -9.66 3.16
CA LEU A 128 8.41 -9.71 3.17
C LEU A 128 9.01 -9.43 1.80
N ASP A 129 8.41 -9.97 0.73
CA ASP A 129 8.88 -9.74 -0.64
C ASP A 129 8.78 -8.25 -1.02
N PHE A 130 7.76 -7.56 -0.56
CA PHE A 130 7.66 -6.11 -0.71
C PHE A 130 8.50 -5.31 0.31
N GLY A 131 9.14 -5.96 1.29
CA GLY A 131 10.08 -5.35 2.24
C GLY A 131 9.47 -4.81 3.53
N PHE A 132 8.22 -5.17 3.85
CA PHE A 132 7.61 -4.78 5.12
C PHE A 132 8.41 -5.28 6.32
N GLY A 133 8.49 -4.47 7.38
CA GLY A 133 9.24 -4.80 8.59
C GLY A 133 10.75 -4.57 8.48
N THR A 134 11.23 -3.96 7.37
CA THR A 134 12.66 -3.66 7.15
C THR A 134 12.84 -2.14 6.98
N PRO A 135 13.78 -1.51 7.69
CA PRO A 135 14.07 -0.09 7.49
C PRO A 135 14.71 0.14 6.10
N ILE A 136 14.46 1.31 5.54
CA ILE A 136 15.09 1.75 4.30
C ILE A 136 16.33 2.56 4.65
N ALA A 137 17.51 2.07 4.30
CA ALA A 137 18.75 2.83 4.36
C ALA A 137 18.75 3.88 3.24
N LEU A 138 18.90 5.15 3.60
CA LEU A 138 18.88 6.28 2.68
C LEU A 138 20.29 6.86 2.44
N TYR A 139 21.07 6.95 3.49
CA TYR A 139 22.46 7.43 3.41
C TYR A 139 23.20 7.12 4.71
N LYS A 140 24.32 6.41 4.64
CA LYS A 140 25.12 5.98 5.82
C LYS A 140 24.19 5.38 6.89
N ASP A 141 24.19 5.96 8.10
CA ASP A 141 23.35 5.53 9.22
C ASP A 141 21.94 6.13 9.22
N PHE A 142 21.61 6.94 8.20
CA PHE A 142 20.30 7.57 8.07
C PHE A 142 19.33 6.61 7.38
N GLN A 143 18.28 6.21 8.11
CA GLN A 143 17.29 5.25 7.65
C GLN A 143 15.88 5.61 8.11
N SER A 144 14.88 5.02 7.44
CA SER A 144 13.48 5.10 7.88
C SER A 144 13.22 4.20 9.08
N ALA A 145 12.05 4.38 9.73
CA ALA A 145 11.51 3.34 10.60
C ALA A 145 11.25 2.06 9.79
N ALA A 146 11.37 0.90 10.45
CA ALA A 146 11.12 -0.40 9.82
C ALA A 146 9.64 -0.67 9.55
N GLY A 147 8.74 0.00 10.27
CA GLY A 147 7.36 -0.44 10.34
C GLY A 147 7.20 -1.79 11.04
N ARG A 148 6.05 -2.42 10.88
CA ARG A 148 5.77 -3.71 11.49
C ARG A 148 4.88 -4.56 10.59
N LEU A 149 5.35 -5.75 10.22
CA LEU A 149 4.54 -6.82 9.66
C LEU A 149 4.20 -7.82 10.79
N PRO A 150 2.92 -8.14 11.06
CA PRO A 150 2.57 -9.13 12.07
C PRO A 150 3.20 -10.49 11.76
N SER A 151 3.77 -11.16 12.76
CA SER A 151 4.42 -12.47 12.60
C SER A 151 3.43 -13.57 12.23
N LEU A 152 3.93 -14.67 11.67
CA LEU A 152 3.10 -15.84 11.34
C LEU A 152 2.34 -16.38 12.54
N SER A 153 2.94 -16.36 13.75
CA SER A 153 2.26 -16.79 14.99
C SER A 153 1.06 -15.91 15.33
N VAL A 154 1.14 -14.61 15.09
CA VAL A 154 0.00 -13.67 15.24
C VAL A 154 -1.05 -13.96 14.16
N LEU A 155 -0.63 -14.16 12.92
CA LEU A 155 -1.51 -14.38 11.76
C LEU A 155 -2.15 -15.79 11.75
N ALA A 156 -1.72 -16.70 12.61
CA ALA A 156 -2.41 -17.98 12.84
C ALA A 156 -3.84 -17.78 13.39
N SER A 157 -4.11 -16.64 14.03
CA SER A 157 -5.47 -16.27 14.41
C SER A 157 -6.26 -15.79 13.18
N PRO A 158 -7.42 -16.41 12.86
CA PRO A 158 -8.25 -15.98 11.74
C PRO A 158 -8.66 -14.51 11.82
N GLY A 159 -8.90 -13.98 13.03
CA GLY A 159 -9.23 -12.58 13.25
C GLY A 159 -8.07 -11.63 12.92
N GLN A 160 -6.84 -11.99 13.29
CA GLN A 160 -5.66 -11.18 12.95
C GLN A 160 -5.35 -11.24 11.45
N LEU A 161 -5.56 -12.39 10.82
CA LEU A 161 -5.45 -12.53 9.38
C LEU A 161 -6.51 -11.70 8.65
N ALA A 162 -7.75 -11.66 9.16
CA ALA A 162 -8.81 -10.81 8.64
C ALA A 162 -8.42 -9.32 8.70
N LEU A 163 -7.88 -8.84 9.84
CA LEU A 163 -7.39 -7.47 10.00
C LEU A 163 -6.27 -7.15 9.00
N LEU A 164 -5.29 -8.03 8.84
CA LEU A 164 -4.22 -7.85 7.86
C LEU A 164 -4.79 -7.72 6.44
N GLY A 165 -5.81 -8.52 6.10
CA GLY A 165 -6.45 -8.52 4.78
C GLY A 165 -6.93 -7.16 4.29
N PHE A 166 -7.30 -6.25 5.20
CA PHE A 166 -7.68 -4.88 4.81
C PHE A 166 -6.80 -3.80 5.45
N GLY A 167 -5.60 -4.19 5.91
CA GLY A 167 -4.54 -3.27 6.33
C GLY A 167 -4.71 -2.69 7.74
N GLN A 168 -5.37 -3.43 8.62
CA GLN A 168 -5.60 -3.05 10.01
C GLN A 168 -4.82 -3.94 11.00
N GLY A 169 -5.03 -3.74 12.28
CA GLY A 169 -4.35 -4.46 13.35
C GLY A 169 -2.95 -3.91 13.62
N LYS A 170 -1.99 -4.80 13.85
CA LYS A 170 -0.61 -4.42 14.22
C LYS A 170 0.31 -4.09 13.04
N LEU A 171 -0.27 -3.87 11.85
CA LEU A 171 0.47 -3.48 10.64
C LEU A 171 0.78 -1.99 10.66
N THR A 172 2.07 -1.65 10.58
CA THR A 172 2.52 -0.26 10.40
C THR A 172 3.59 -0.18 9.32
N ASP A 173 3.67 0.98 8.65
CA ASP A 173 4.66 1.23 7.62
C ASP A 173 4.93 2.73 7.45
N THR A 174 5.99 3.08 6.72
CA THR A 174 6.32 4.47 6.44
C THR A 174 5.76 4.90 5.08
N PRO A 175 5.39 6.19 4.90
CA PRO A 175 5.01 6.71 3.59
C PRO A 175 6.07 6.45 2.50
N LEU A 176 7.35 6.57 2.85
CA LEU A 176 8.45 6.28 1.92
C LEU A 176 8.44 4.82 1.45
N HIS A 177 8.30 3.87 2.39
CA HIS A 177 8.28 2.45 2.02
C HIS A 177 7.05 2.13 1.18
N PHE A 178 5.88 2.67 1.55
CA PHE A 178 4.67 2.42 0.77
C PHE A 178 4.72 3.05 -0.64
N ALA A 179 5.31 4.25 -0.79
CA ALA A 179 5.57 4.84 -2.11
C ALA A 179 6.43 3.91 -2.98
N ARG A 180 7.43 3.24 -2.38
CA ARG A 180 8.26 2.24 -3.05
C ARG A 180 7.48 0.99 -3.46
N CYS A 181 6.57 0.50 -2.63
CA CYS A 181 5.69 -0.61 -3.00
C CYS A 181 4.84 -0.26 -4.23
N VAL A 182 4.28 0.95 -4.27
CA VAL A 182 3.53 1.46 -5.43
C VAL A 182 4.42 1.59 -6.66
N ALA A 183 5.65 2.12 -6.50
CA ALA A 183 6.63 2.20 -7.58
C ALA A 183 6.99 0.82 -8.14
N ALA A 184 7.14 -0.21 -7.28
CA ALA A 184 7.39 -1.57 -7.73
C ALA A 184 6.24 -2.13 -8.60
N ILE A 185 4.98 -1.87 -8.23
CA ILE A 185 3.82 -2.25 -9.03
C ILE A 185 3.84 -1.52 -10.38
N ALA A 186 4.02 -0.18 -10.37
CA ALA A 186 4.07 0.64 -11.58
C ALA A 186 5.26 0.28 -12.48
N GLY A 187 6.38 -0.15 -11.91
CA GLY A 187 7.60 -0.61 -12.58
C GLY A 187 7.56 -2.08 -13.03
N GLY A 188 6.37 -2.66 -13.23
CA GLY A 188 6.22 -4.02 -13.75
C GLY A 188 6.67 -5.10 -12.76
N GLY A 189 6.52 -4.88 -11.47
CA GLY A 189 6.85 -5.82 -10.40
C GLY A 189 8.32 -5.84 -10.00
N VAL A 190 9.06 -4.79 -10.33
CA VAL A 190 10.48 -4.64 -9.97
C VAL A 190 10.63 -3.61 -8.84
N TYR A 191 11.22 -4.05 -7.77
CA TYR A 191 11.46 -3.27 -6.57
C TYR A 191 12.86 -2.68 -6.59
N CYS A 192 12.95 -1.35 -6.69
CA CYS A 192 14.18 -0.58 -6.57
C CYS A 192 14.26 0.04 -5.17
N SER A 193 15.41 -0.04 -4.49
CA SER A 193 15.58 0.63 -3.20
C SER A 193 15.54 2.14 -3.36
N PRO A 194 14.82 2.89 -2.52
CA PRO A 194 14.88 4.34 -2.53
C PRO A 194 16.31 4.83 -2.31
N ASP A 195 16.69 5.83 -3.07
CA ASP A 195 18.02 6.45 -2.99
C ASP A 195 17.89 7.97 -3.04
N LEU A 196 18.62 8.66 -2.15
CA LEU A 196 18.71 10.11 -2.09
C LEU A 196 19.90 10.65 -2.92
N THR A 197 20.88 9.81 -3.24
CA THR A 197 22.18 10.23 -3.75
C THR A 197 22.36 9.99 -5.24
N GLY A 198 21.48 9.22 -5.87
CA GLY A 198 21.65 8.74 -7.25
C GLY A 198 22.73 7.66 -7.39
N LYS A 199 23.17 7.08 -6.27
CA LYS A 199 24.19 6.03 -6.20
C LYS A 199 23.64 4.76 -5.57
N ALA A 200 22.43 4.33 -6.00
CA ALA A 200 21.80 3.12 -5.48
C ALA A 200 22.77 1.94 -5.58
N THR A 201 23.08 1.34 -4.43
CA THR A 201 23.96 0.18 -4.34
C THR A 201 23.19 -1.14 -4.37
N ALA A 202 21.92 -1.11 -4.01
CA ALA A 202 21.06 -2.29 -4.00
C ALA A 202 20.56 -2.61 -5.41
N LYS A 203 20.77 -3.88 -5.84
CA LYS A 203 20.25 -4.34 -7.13
C LYS A 203 18.73 -4.39 -7.12
N PRO A 204 18.06 -3.98 -8.23
CA PRO A 204 16.63 -4.18 -8.40
C PRO A 204 16.27 -5.66 -8.25
N ARG A 205 15.15 -5.96 -7.60
CA ARG A 205 14.67 -7.33 -7.46
C ARG A 205 13.20 -7.44 -7.89
N ARG A 206 12.87 -8.55 -8.51
CA ARG A 206 11.49 -8.86 -8.86
C ARG A 206 10.72 -9.30 -7.62
N VAL A 207 9.57 -8.69 -7.37
CA VAL A 207 8.66 -9.01 -6.25
C VAL A 207 7.32 -9.56 -6.72
N MET A 208 6.99 -9.37 -8.01
CA MET A 208 5.83 -10.00 -8.66
C MET A 208 6.06 -10.09 -10.17
N GLN A 209 5.29 -10.95 -10.84
CA GLN A 209 5.36 -11.12 -12.29
C GLN A 209 4.90 -9.85 -13.02
N ALA A 210 5.52 -9.55 -14.16
CA ALA A 210 5.23 -8.33 -14.92
C ALA A 210 3.77 -8.27 -15.40
N GLY A 211 3.20 -9.40 -15.81
CA GLY A 211 1.79 -9.50 -16.18
C GLY A 211 0.84 -9.18 -15.02
N HIS A 212 1.14 -9.70 -13.84
CA HIS A 212 0.35 -9.43 -12.63
C HIS A 212 0.48 -7.98 -12.17
N ALA A 213 1.69 -7.39 -12.25
CA ALA A 213 1.88 -5.98 -11.97
C ALA A 213 1.07 -5.08 -12.92
N LYS A 214 1.05 -5.41 -14.21
CA LYS A 214 0.23 -4.72 -15.22
C LYS A 214 -1.27 -4.83 -14.88
N THR A 215 -1.74 -6.01 -14.49
CA THR A 215 -3.13 -6.23 -14.08
C THR A 215 -3.47 -5.40 -12.83
N LEU A 216 -2.61 -5.43 -11.81
CA LEU A 216 -2.82 -4.66 -10.59
C LEU A 216 -2.82 -3.15 -10.87
N LEU A 217 -1.94 -2.67 -11.74
CA LEU A 217 -1.91 -1.26 -12.16
C LEU A 217 -3.21 -0.87 -12.87
N ALA A 218 -3.77 -1.76 -13.71
CA ALA A 218 -5.08 -1.54 -14.33
C ALA A 218 -6.20 -1.44 -13.28
N TYR A 219 -6.19 -2.30 -12.24
CA TYR A 219 -7.14 -2.20 -11.13
C TYR A 219 -6.99 -0.89 -10.35
N MET A 220 -5.74 -0.43 -10.12
CA MET A 220 -5.48 0.88 -9.51
C MET A 220 -6.00 2.03 -10.39
N ARG A 221 -5.98 1.87 -11.71
CA ARG A 221 -6.61 2.82 -12.63
C ARG A 221 -8.13 2.89 -12.42
N THR A 222 -8.79 1.73 -12.26
CA THR A 222 -10.23 1.67 -11.97
C THR A 222 -10.58 2.33 -10.63
N VAL A 223 -9.72 2.22 -9.60
CA VAL A 223 -9.91 2.94 -8.32
C VAL A 223 -10.03 4.44 -8.54
N VAL A 224 -9.21 5.01 -9.43
CA VAL A 224 -9.19 6.45 -9.72
C VAL A 224 -10.25 6.83 -10.76
N ALA A 225 -10.52 5.98 -11.75
CA ALA A 225 -11.50 6.29 -12.80
C ALA A 225 -12.96 6.22 -12.31
N ALA A 226 -13.28 5.26 -11.42
CA ALA A 226 -14.66 4.97 -11.03
C ALA A 226 -14.83 4.57 -9.56
N GLY A 227 -13.78 4.64 -8.74
CA GLY A 227 -13.79 4.19 -7.35
C GLY A 227 -13.57 5.31 -6.34
N THR A 228 -13.04 4.92 -5.18
CA THR A 228 -12.78 5.82 -4.04
C THR A 228 -11.73 6.90 -4.32
N GLY A 229 -10.93 6.75 -5.36
CA GLY A 229 -9.86 7.67 -5.75
C GLY A 229 -10.24 8.67 -6.85
N SER A 230 -11.51 8.81 -7.21
CA SER A 230 -11.95 9.62 -8.36
C SER A 230 -11.53 11.08 -8.30
N GLY A 231 -11.36 11.66 -7.10
CA GLY A 231 -10.84 13.02 -6.93
C GLY A 231 -9.36 13.21 -7.30
N ALA A 232 -8.61 12.13 -7.51
CA ALA A 232 -7.19 12.16 -7.86
C ALA A 232 -6.92 11.88 -9.36
N ASP A 233 -7.96 11.84 -10.19
CA ASP A 233 -7.75 11.59 -11.61
C ASP A 233 -7.24 12.82 -12.35
N TYR A 234 -6.02 12.74 -12.86
CA TYR A 234 -5.46 13.77 -13.73
C TYR A 234 -5.54 13.32 -15.18
N ARG A 235 -6.55 13.84 -15.90
CA ARG A 235 -6.75 13.63 -17.35
C ARG A 235 -6.68 12.15 -17.79
N GLY A 236 -7.23 11.24 -16.99
CA GLY A 236 -7.20 9.82 -17.30
C GLY A 236 -5.82 9.14 -17.15
N ARG A 237 -4.85 9.78 -16.51
CA ARG A 237 -3.46 9.28 -16.41
C ARG A 237 -3.07 8.81 -15.02
N SER A 238 -3.93 8.99 -14.01
CA SER A 238 -3.63 8.59 -12.64
C SER A 238 -4.09 7.17 -12.34
N ALA A 239 -3.33 6.48 -11.52
CA ALA A 239 -3.70 5.21 -10.91
C ALA A 239 -3.36 5.29 -9.42
N GLY A 240 -4.14 4.68 -8.54
CA GLY A 240 -3.88 4.83 -7.12
C GLY A 240 -4.76 3.98 -6.21
N LYS A 241 -4.58 4.16 -4.90
CA LYS A 241 -5.43 3.56 -3.87
C LYS A 241 -5.56 4.51 -2.68
N THR A 242 -6.77 4.72 -2.25
CA THR A 242 -7.09 5.49 -1.03
C THR A 242 -6.99 4.61 0.22
N ALA A 243 -6.67 5.22 1.35
CA ALA A 243 -6.73 4.57 2.66
C ALA A 243 -7.42 5.45 3.69
N THR A 244 -8.02 4.77 4.66
CA THR A 244 -8.41 5.32 5.95
C THR A 244 -7.92 4.33 6.99
N ALA A 245 -6.98 4.74 7.83
CA ALA A 245 -6.57 3.95 8.98
C ALA A 245 -7.49 4.31 10.16
N GLN A 246 -7.96 3.30 10.89
CA GLN A 246 -8.61 3.52 12.16
C GLN A 246 -7.53 3.60 13.23
N PRO A 247 -7.58 4.57 14.15
CA PRO A 247 -6.72 4.53 15.33
C PRO A 247 -7.00 3.24 16.08
N GLY A 248 -5.95 2.51 16.45
CA GLY A 248 -6.02 1.28 17.22
C GLY A 248 -6.43 1.54 18.67
#